data_4fe5a3aebd1d02b8dceedfbd16110d63
#
_entry.id   4fe5a3aebd1d02b8dceedfbd16110d63
#
_cell.length_a   1.000
_cell.length_b   1.000
_cell.length_c   1.000
_cell.angle_alpha   90.00
_cell.angle_beta   90.00
_cell.angle_gamma   90.00
#
_symmetry.space_group_name_H-M   'P 1'
#
loop_
_entity.id
_entity.type
_entity.pdbx_description
1 polymer ?
#
loop_
_entity_poly.entity_id
_entity_poly.type
_entity_poly.pdbx_seq_one_letter_code
_entity_poly.pdbx_strand_id
1 'polypeptide(L)'
;LDENPAGRRVVLRKAREETLKKTRGNYPAPLAAIDAVEAGYRGGASHGYRTESRLFGEMAMTDVCRQLIHIFFATTALKKDPGVPIAAGAPEPQITPVNKLGILGAGFMGSGIASIAIQQGTLVRIKDADTGRVAKGFAAVRDILKERLTKRQITRIQYSDMMALLGGTTDYSGFGNVDLVIEAVFEDINVKHQVLREVEAELKPSAIFASNTSTIPISQIASVSARPDRVIGMHFFSPVHKMPLLEVIEADATSVDVVASAVAYGKKLGKTVIVVHDGPGFYVNRILTPYINEAGRLLDQGAAIDAIDNAMLDFGFPVGPITLVDEVGLDVASKAGKIMYESFGDRFAPPASMQAVVGAGRYGRKAKKGFYLYDEEGKKGEVDQSVYSLLAPGARETSSTSGNQSETRSQISAAEIQQRTVLPMLNEAARCLAENVIRSPRDGDVGAVFGFGFPPFRGGPFRYMDTIGIAELVKRLEDLNDRFPGRFEPAEVLVSMARRGERFYPET
;
A
#
# COMPACT_ATOMS: atom_id res chain seq x y z
N LEU A 1 35.90 4.24 -19.28
CA LEU A 1 36.13 3.32 -18.14
C LEU A 1 35.97 1.86 -18.54
N ASP A 2 35.12 1.54 -19.50
CA ASP A 2 34.79 0.16 -19.93
C ASP A 2 35.69 -0.39 -21.05
N GLU A 3 36.56 0.41 -21.62
CA GLU A 3 37.49 0.01 -22.71
C GLU A 3 38.73 -0.73 -22.21
N ASN A 4 39.07 -0.63 -20.91
CA ASN A 4 40.24 -1.29 -20.34
C ASN A 4 39.89 -2.24 -19.17
N PRO A 5 40.68 -3.29 -18.90
CA PRO A 5 40.38 -4.28 -17.85
C PRO A 5 40.24 -3.70 -16.44
N ALA A 6 41.01 -2.66 -16.10
CA ALA A 6 40.97 -2.05 -14.77
C ALA A 6 39.67 -1.23 -14.61
N GLY A 7 39.29 -0.45 -15.62
CA GLY A 7 38.05 0.30 -15.64
C GLY A 7 36.81 -0.62 -15.58
N ARG A 8 36.80 -1.75 -16.31
CA ARG A 8 35.73 -2.75 -16.26
C ARG A 8 35.55 -3.32 -14.86
N ARG A 9 36.65 -3.64 -14.14
CA ARG A 9 36.58 -4.13 -12.74
C ARG A 9 35.90 -3.10 -11.81
N VAL A 10 36.21 -1.82 -11.98
CA VAL A 10 35.60 -0.74 -11.18
C VAL A 10 34.11 -0.63 -11.48
N VAL A 11 33.71 -0.66 -12.76
CA VAL A 11 32.30 -0.58 -13.17
C VAL A 11 31.50 -1.77 -12.63
N LEU A 12 31.99 -3.02 -12.82
CA LEU A 12 31.32 -4.23 -12.36
C LEU A 12 31.21 -4.28 -10.82
N ARG A 13 32.26 -3.86 -10.10
CA ARG A 13 32.23 -3.77 -8.63
C ARG A 13 31.15 -2.79 -8.19
N LYS A 14 31.13 -1.57 -8.73
CA LYS A 14 30.11 -0.58 -8.41
C LYS A 14 28.69 -1.06 -8.76
N ALA A 15 28.53 -1.75 -9.88
CA ALA A 15 27.23 -2.33 -10.26
C ALA A 15 26.74 -3.35 -9.22
N ARG A 16 27.62 -4.22 -8.72
CA ARG A 16 27.29 -5.17 -7.63
C ARG A 16 26.95 -4.45 -6.33
N GLU A 17 27.77 -3.49 -5.90
CA GLU A 17 27.53 -2.70 -4.71
C GLU A 17 26.16 -2.00 -4.75
N GLU A 18 25.85 -1.31 -5.85
CA GLU A 18 24.56 -0.64 -6.04
C GLU A 18 23.39 -1.62 -6.12
N THR A 19 23.59 -2.77 -6.75
CA THR A 19 22.58 -3.84 -6.78
C THR A 19 22.30 -4.36 -5.38
N LEU A 20 23.33 -4.72 -4.61
CA LEU A 20 23.18 -5.19 -3.24
C LEU A 20 22.53 -4.13 -2.34
N LYS A 21 22.94 -2.87 -2.47
CA LYS A 21 22.35 -1.76 -1.73
C LYS A 21 20.84 -1.62 -1.99
N LYS A 22 20.40 -1.78 -3.25
CA LYS A 22 18.98 -1.67 -3.62
C LYS A 22 18.16 -2.92 -3.29
N THR A 23 18.75 -4.09 -3.45
CA THR A 23 18.02 -5.36 -3.34
C THR A 23 18.19 -6.04 -1.98
N ARG A 24 19.16 -5.60 -1.17
CA ARG A 24 19.60 -6.27 0.07
C ARG A 24 19.86 -7.76 -0.09
N GLY A 25 20.25 -8.18 -1.31
CA GLY A 25 20.50 -9.58 -1.65
C GLY A 25 19.25 -10.42 -1.95
N ASN A 26 18.04 -9.85 -1.85
CA ASN A 26 16.78 -10.58 -2.04
C ASN A 26 16.49 -10.96 -3.51
N TYR A 27 17.19 -10.37 -4.47
CA TYR A 27 17.02 -10.65 -5.90
C TYR A 27 18.33 -11.17 -6.50
N PRO A 28 18.49 -12.50 -6.70
CA PRO A 28 19.75 -13.07 -7.20
C PRO A 28 19.97 -12.80 -8.69
N ALA A 29 18.93 -12.67 -9.51
CA ALA A 29 19.04 -12.52 -10.96
C ALA A 29 19.86 -11.29 -11.43
N PRO A 30 19.75 -10.08 -10.84
CA PRO A 30 20.60 -8.96 -11.24
C PRO A 30 22.10 -9.20 -11.01
N LEU A 31 22.48 -9.94 -9.95
CA LEU A 31 23.87 -10.31 -9.72
C LEU A 31 24.35 -11.35 -10.74
N ALA A 32 23.54 -12.36 -11.04
CA ALA A 32 23.80 -13.35 -12.08
C ALA A 32 23.97 -12.70 -13.46
N ALA A 33 23.17 -11.67 -13.77
CA ALA A 33 23.33 -10.89 -15.02
C ALA A 33 24.69 -10.17 -15.07
N ILE A 34 25.14 -9.56 -13.95
CA ILE A 34 26.49 -8.96 -13.88
C ILE A 34 27.57 -10.00 -14.09
N ASP A 35 27.42 -11.21 -13.53
CA ASP A 35 28.39 -12.31 -13.69
C ASP A 35 28.46 -12.79 -15.14
N ALA A 36 27.33 -12.88 -15.86
CA ALA A 36 27.30 -13.23 -17.28
C ALA A 36 28.02 -12.18 -18.15
N VAL A 37 27.79 -10.88 -17.87
CA VAL A 37 28.50 -9.79 -18.54
C VAL A 37 30.01 -9.87 -18.27
N GLU A 38 30.42 -10.10 -17.03
CA GLU A 38 31.82 -10.23 -16.66
C GLU A 38 32.50 -11.42 -17.38
N ALA A 39 31.81 -12.58 -17.47
CA ALA A 39 32.28 -13.75 -18.21
C ALA A 39 32.49 -13.43 -19.70
N GLY A 40 31.60 -12.67 -20.31
CA GLY A 40 31.76 -12.20 -21.68
C GLY A 40 32.98 -11.32 -21.90
N TYR A 41 33.28 -10.43 -20.98
CA TYR A 41 34.49 -9.61 -21.03
C TYR A 41 35.79 -10.43 -20.84
N ARG A 42 35.75 -11.50 -20.04
CA ARG A 42 36.94 -12.34 -19.78
C ARG A 42 37.22 -13.37 -20.88
N GLY A 43 36.16 -14.00 -21.42
CA GLY A 43 36.29 -15.14 -22.32
C GLY A 43 35.68 -14.95 -23.71
N GLY A 44 35.28 -13.72 -24.05
CA GLY A 44 34.62 -13.39 -25.31
C GLY A 44 33.11 -13.73 -25.31
N ALA A 45 32.42 -13.29 -26.37
CA ALA A 45 30.97 -13.38 -26.48
C ALA A 45 30.41 -14.81 -26.32
N SER A 46 31.06 -15.81 -26.93
CA SER A 46 30.65 -17.22 -26.85
C SER A 46 30.70 -17.77 -25.41
N HIS A 47 31.69 -17.35 -24.61
CA HIS A 47 31.78 -17.72 -23.20
C HIS A 47 30.70 -16.99 -22.37
N GLY A 48 30.47 -15.70 -22.65
CA GLY A 48 29.41 -14.91 -22.05
C GLY A 48 28.04 -15.54 -22.26
N TYR A 49 27.67 -15.86 -23.49
CA TYR A 49 26.36 -16.49 -23.81
C TYR A 49 26.17 -17.87 -23.16
N ARG A 50 27.21 -18.70 -23.08
CA ARG A 50 27.10 -19.98 -22.34
C ARG A 50 26.88 -19.76 -20.87
N THR A 51 27.57 -18.78 -20.27
CA THR A 51 27.39 -18.42 -18.85
C THR A 51 26.01 -17.86 -18.59
N GLU A 52 25.51 -16.96 -19.44
CA GLU A 52 24.15 -16.40 -19.38
C GLU A 52 23.10 -17.51 -19.43
N SER A 53 23.18 -18.43 -20.41
CA SER A 53 22.23 -19.54 -20.55
C SER A 53 22.19 -20.43 -19.30
N ARG A 54 23.35 -20.76 -18.74
CA ARG A 54 23.43 -21.56 -17.50
C ARG A 54 22.82 -20.80 -16.32
N LEU A 55 23.22 -19.54 -16.09
CA LEU A 55 22.72 -18.70 -15.00
C LEU A 55 21.23 -18.43 -15.13
N PHE A 56 20.72 -18.23 -16.36
CA PHE A 56 19.28 -18.08 -16.60
C PHE A 56 18.53 -19.33 -16.15
N GLY A 57 19.01 -20.52 -16.49
CA GLY A 57 18.41 -21.78 -16.04
C GLY A 57 18.40 -21.90 -14.51
N GLU A 58 19.52 -21.56 -13.85
CA GLU A 58 19.63 -21.56 -12.39
C GLU A 58 18.62 -20.57 -11.75
N MET A 59 18.53 -19.33 -12.28
CA MET A 59 17.61 -18.32 -11.77
C MET A 59 16.15 -18.70 -11.99
N ALA A 60 15.81 -19.32 -13.13
CA ALA A 60 14.46 -19.78 -13.44
C ALA A 60 13.94 -20.84 -12.44
N MET A 61 14.84 -21.60 -11.82
CA MET A 61 14.47 -22.63 -10.83
C MET A 61 14.38 -22.10 -9.39
N THR A 62 14.68 -20.82 -9.14
CA THR A 62 14.62 -20.24 -7.80
C THR A 62 13.18 -19.98 -7.34
N ASP A 63 12.95 -20.02 -6.03
CA ASP A 63 11.66 -19.62 -5.44
C ASP A 63 11.33 -18.16 -5.77
N VAL A 64 12.33 -17.27 -5.78
CA VAL A 64 12.15 -15.86 -6.17
C VAL A 64 11.53 -15.77 -7.57
N CYS A 65 12.03 -16.53 -8.55
CA CYS A 65 11.47 -16.54 -9.90
C CYS A 65 10.01 -17.03 -9.90
N ARG A 66 9.72 -18.12 -9.20
CA ARG A 66 8.35 -18.67 -9.08
C ARG A 66 7.38 -17.65 -8.49
N GLN A 67 7.78 -16.95 -7.42
CA GLN A 67 6.93 -15.95 -6.80
C GLN A 67 6.71 -14.71 -7.69
N LEU A 68 7.74 -14.25 -8.39
CA LEU A 68 7.60 -13.14 -9.35
C LEU A 68 6.70 -13.50 -10.55
N ILE A 69 6.80 -14.73 -11.05
CA ILE A 69 5.91 -15.26 -12.09
C ILE A 69 4.47 -15.31 -11.58
N HIS A 70 4.25 -15.76 -10.33
CA HIS A 70 2.92 -15.74 -9.70
C HIS A 70 2.31 -14.33 -9.72
N ILE A 71 3.05 -13.31 -9.25
CA ILE A 71 2.56 -11.91 -9.25
C ILE A 71 2.30 -11.41 -10.68
N PHE A 72 3.14 -11.78 -11.65
CA PHE A 72 2.93 -11.43 -13.06
C PHE A 72 1.61 -11.98 -13.59
N PHE A 73 1.32 -13.27 -13.36
CA PHE A 73 0.07 -13.87 -13.82
C PHE A 73 -1.14 -13.37 -13.03
N ALA A 74 -1.01 -13.16 -11.71
CA ALA A 74 -2.07 -12.59 -10.87
C ALA A 74 -2.49 -11.20 -11.37
N THR A 75 -1.53 -10.32 -11.64
CA THR A 75 -1.80 -8.98 -12.18
C THR A 75 -2.36 -9.03 -13.61
N THR A 76 -1.91 -9.97 -14.43
CA THR A 76 -2.43 -10.16 -15.79
C THR A 76 -3.88 -10.63 -15.78
N ALA A 77 -4.23 -11.53 -14.86
CA ALA A 77 -5.59 -11.99 -14.67
C ALA A 77 -6.52 -10.84 -14.22
N LEU A 78 -6.07 -10.00 -13.27
CA LEU A 78 -6.84 -8.84 -12.81
C LEU A 78 -7.12 -7.81 -13.92
N LYS A 79 -6.24 -7.67 -14.91
CA LYS A 79 -6.52 -6.79 -16.06
C LYS A 79 -7.76 -7.23 -16.86
N LYS A 80 -8.06 -8.52 -16.86
CA LYS A 80 -9.21 -9.10 -17.57
C LYS A 80 -10.45 -9.29 -16.68
N ASP A 81 -10.27 -9.29 -15.36
CA ASP A 81 -11.32 -9.51 -14.36
C ASP A 81 -12.30 -8.32 -14.33
N PRO A 82 -13.60 -8.45 -14.62
CA PRO A 82 -14.56 -7.35 -14.60
C PRO A 82 -14.85 -6.83 -13.18
N GLY A 83 -14.34 -7.49 -12.14
CA GLY A 83 -14.56 -7.14 -10.75
C GLY A 83 -15.82 -7.74 -10.12
N VAL A 84 -16.65 -8.35 -10.92
CA VAL A 84 -17.90 -8.98 -10.48
C VAL A 84 -17.99 -10.42 -11.00
N PRO A 85 -18.61 -11.34 -10.25
CA PRO A 85 -18.86 -12.69 -10.75
C PRO A 85 -19.88 -12.64 -11.88
N ILE A 86 -19.55 -13.24 -13.03
CA ILE A 86 -20.49 -13.41 -14.15
C ILE A 86 -20.92 -14.88 -14.14
N ALA A 87 -22.16 -15.13 -13.74
CA ALA A 87 -22.72 -16.48 -13.83
C ALA A 87 -22.86 -16.91 -15.29
N ALA A 88 -22.69 -18.20 -15.58
CA ALA A 88 -22.83 -18.72 -16.92
C ALA A 88 -24.25 -18.45 -17.45
N GLY A 89 -24.35 -17.72 -18.58
CA GLY A 89 -25.62 -17.31 -19.19
C GLY A 89 -26.26 -16.05 -18.61
N ALA A 90 -25.66 -15.41 -17.60
CA ALA A 90 -26.11 -14.10 -17.13
C ALA A 90 -25.69 -12.99 -18.11
N PRO A 91 -26.47 -11.90 -18.23
CA PRO A 91 -26.07 -10.75 -19.03
C PRO A 91 -24.78 -10.12 -18.45
N GLU A 92 -23.93 -9.64 -19.33
CA GLU A 92 -22.76 -8.87 -18.89
C GLU A 92 -23.19 -7.57 -18.19
N PRO A 93 -22.46 -7.12 -17.15
CA PRO A 93 -22.77 -5.88 -16.46
C PRO A 93 -22.67 -4.68 -17.41
N GLN A 94 -23.59 -3.74 -17.25
CA GLN A 94 -23.59 -2.51 -18.05
C GLN A 94 -22.54 -1.54 -17.53
N ILE A 95 -21.45 -1.37 -18.27
CA ILE A 95 -20.38 -0.45 -17.91
C ILE A 95 -20.76 0.96 -18.33
N THR A 96 -20.86 1.87 -17.35
CA THR A 96 -21.00 3.31 -17.60
C THR A 96 -19.63 3.91 -17.95
N PRO A 97 -19.42 4.43 -19.19
CA PRO A 97 -18.17 5.06 -19.55
C PRO A 97 -17.96 6.36 -18.75
N VAL A 98 -16.80 6.51 -18.12
CA VAL A 98 -16.44 7.76 -17.41
C VAL A 98 -15.62 8.65 -18.32
N ASN A 99 -16.26 9.69 -18.84
CA ASN A 99 -15.65 10.73 -19.67
C ASN A 99 -15.54 12.06 -18.92
N LYS A 100 -16.43 12.28 -17.94
CA LYS A 100 -16.47 13.46 -17.10
C LYS A 100 -16.46 13.05 -15.64
N LEU A 101 -15.44 13.52 -14.91
CA LEU A 101 -15.21 13.23 -13.50
C LEU A 101 -15.40 14.49 -12.65
N GLY A 102 -16.24 14.42 -11.62
CA GLY A 102 -16.29 15.38 -10.53
C GLY A 102 -15.36 14.96 -9.40
N ILE A 103 -14.62 15.88 -8.82
CA ILE A 103 -13.79 15.62 -7.64
C ILE A 103 -14.18 16.60 -6.54
N LEU A 104 -14.55 16.10 -5.37
CA LEU A 104 -14.87 16.86 -4.18
C LEU A 104 -13.68 16.85 -3.23
N GLY A 105 -13.04 18.01 -3.05
CA GLY A 105 -11.77 18.17 -2.36
C GLY A 105 -10.59 18.36 -3.31
N ALA A 106 -9.96 19.53 -3.27
CA ALA A 106 -8.77 19.88 -4.06
C ALA A 106 -7.45 19.64 -3.29
N GLY A 107 -7.52 18.84 -2.22
CA GLY A 107 -6.37 18.47 -1.41
C GLY A 107 -5.41 17.49 -2.11
N PHE A 108 -4.48 16.93 -1.35
CA PHE A 108 -3.43 16.03 -1.85
C PHE A 108 -3.98 14.84 -2.64
N MET A 109 -5.01 14.16 -2.12
CA MET A 109 -5.62 13.02 -2.81
C MET A 109 -6.42 13.45 -4.04
N GLY A 110 -7.31 14.46 -3.91
CA GLY A 110 -8.13 14.92 -5.03
C GLY A 110 -7.31 15.45 -6.20
N SER A 111 -6.25 16.26 -5.94
CA SER A 111 -5.35 16.71 -7.00
C SER A 111 -4.54 15.57 -7.61
N GLY A 112 -4.13 14.57 -6.82
CA GLY A 112 -3.50 13.37 -7.32
C GLY A 112 -4.41 12.57 -8.26
N ILE A 113 -5.68 12.36 -7.89
CA ILE A 113 -6.69 11.67 -8.72
C ILE A 113 -6.94 12.48 -10.01
N ALA A 114 -7.12 13.81 -9.90
CA ALA A 114 -7.27 14.66 -11.06
C ALA A 114 -6.11 14.54 -12.05
N SER A 115 -4.87 14.51 -11.52
CA SER A 115 -3.67 14.42 -12.36
C SER A 115 -3.63 13.17 -13.23
N ILE A 116 -4.02 12.00 -12.68
CA ILE A 116 -4.06 10.77 -13.46
C ILE A 116 -5.29 10.69 -14.39
N ALA A 117 -6.42 11.30 -14.01
CA ALA A 117 -7.63 11.33 -14.81
C ALA A 117 -7.44 12.14 -16.12
N ILE A 118 -6.89 13.36 -16.02
CA ILE A 118 -6.62 14.18 -17.22
C ILE A 118 -5.56 13.56 -18.13
N GLN A 119 -4.61 12.80 -17.61
CA GLN A 119 -3.64 12.05 -18.40
C GLN A 119 -4.29 10.95 -19.24
N GLN A 120 -5.46 10.46 -18.84
CA GLN A 120 -6.26 9.45 -19.57
C GLN A 120 -7.40 10.09 -20.39
N GLY A 121 -7.34 11.39 -20.60
CA GLY A 121 -8.31 12.12 -21.44
C GLY A 121 -9.67 12.33 -20.76
N THR A 122 -9.78 12.17 -19.45
CA THR A 122 -11.02 12.43 -18.70
C THR A 122 -11.13 13.92 -18.40
N LEU A 123 -12.28 14.54 -18.75
CA LEU A 123 -12.60 15.92 -18.35
C LEU A 123 -12.88 15.97 -16.84
N VAL A 124 -12.15 16.79 -16.12
CA VAL A 124 -12.20 16.84 -14.64
C VAL A 124 -12.73 18.19 -14.15
N ARG A 125 -13.70 18.13 -13.23
CA ARG A 125 -14.19 19.28 -12.47
C ARG A 125 -13.85 19.11 -11.00
N ILE A 126 -12.93 19.94 -10.46
CA ILE A 126 -12.59 19.93 -9.03
C ILE A 126 -13.39 20.99 -8.30
N LYS A 127 -14.00 20.61 -7.16
CA LYS A 127 -14.66 21.51 -6.20
C LYS A 127 -13.94 21.50 -4.86
N ASP A 128 -13.77 22.69 -4.29
CA ASP A 128 -13.40 22.85 -2.87
C ASP A 128 -14.17 24.04 -2.26
N ALA A 129 -14.01 24.26 -0.96
CA ALA A 129 -14.76 25.26 -0.21
C ALA A 129 -14.47 26.72 -0.64
N ASP A 130 -13.26 26.98 -1.12
CA ASP A 130 -12.83 28.30 -1.54
C ASP A 130 -11.87 28.27 -2.73
N THR A 131 -11.75 29.41 -3.42
CA THR A 131 -10.91 29.59 -4.61
C THR A 131 -9.41 29.35 -4.32
N GLY A 132 -8.94 29.66 -3.11
CA GLY A 132 -7.56 29.47 -2.71
C GLY A 132 -7.19 27.98 -2.63
N ARG A 133 -8.09 27.13 -2.11
CA ARG A 133 -7.92 25.66 -2.11
C ARG A 133 -7.97 25.08 -3.50
N VAL A 134 -8.93 25.53 -4.33
CA VAL A 134 -9.01 25.14 -5.74
C VAL A 134 -7.70 25.49 -6.47
N ALA A 135 -7.19 26.72 -6.29
CA ALA A 135 -5.93 27.15 -6.90
C ALA A 135 -4.72 26.30 -6.45
N LYS A 136 -4.65 25.92 -5.17
CA LYS A 136 -3.61 25.00 -4.64
C LYS A 136 -3.73 23.64 -5.29
N GLY A 137 -4.93 23.10 -5.47
CA GLY A 137 -5.16 21.84 -6.17
C GLY A 137 -4.67 21.89 -7.63
N PHE A 138 -4.97 22.97 -8.35
CA PHE A 138 -4.44 23.18 -9.70
C PHE A 138 -2.91 23.27 -9.74
N ALA A 139 -2.31 23.97 -8.78
CA ALA A 139 -0.85 24.03 -8.66
C ALA A 139 -0.23 22.63 -8.45
N ALA A 140 -0.82 21.81 -7.58
CA ALA A 140 -0.37 20.44 -7.35
C ALA A 140 -0.47 19.57 -8.61
N VAL A 141 -1.58 19.61 -9.34
CA VAL A 141 -1.73 18.91 -10.63
C VAL A 141 -0.68 19.37 -11.64
N ARG A 142 -0.51 20.69 -11.76
CA ARG A 142 0.49 21.30 -12.63
C ARG A 142 1.92 20.81 -12.31
N ASP A 143 2.27 20.75 -11.04
CA ASP A 143 3.60 20.36 -10.61
C ASP A 143 3.89 18.87 -10.91
N ILE A 144 2.90 17.97 -10.74
CA ILE A 144 2.99 16.56 -11.16
C ILE A 144 3.25 16.47 -12.67
N LEU A 145 2.51 17.21 -13.49
CA LEU A 145 2.70 17.18 -14.95
C LEU A 145 4.01 17.85 -15.39
N LYS A 146 4.45 18.93 -14.70
CA LYS A 146 5.75 19.57 -14.95
C LYS A 146 6.92 18.63 -14.70
N GLU A 147 6.86 17.81 -13.64
CA GLU A 147 7.87 16.78 -13.37
C GLU A 147 8.01 15.82 -14.58
N ARG A 148 6.88 15.36 -15.13
CA ARG A 148 6.86 14.50 -16.33
C ARG A 148 7.42 15.20 -17.59
N LEU A 149 7.06 16.47 -17.75
CA LEU A 149 7.57 17.29 -18.84
C LEU A 149 9.11 17.46 -18.75
N THR A 150 9.62 17.75 -17.55
CA THR A 150 11.07 17.88 -17.28
C THR A 150 11.80 16.56 -17.55
N LYS A 151 11.18 15.43 -17.20
CA LYS A 151 11.70 14.08 -17.49
C LYS A 151 11.48 13.63 -18.94
N ARG A 152 10.96 14.50 -19.81
CA ARG A 152 10.67 14.22 -21.23
C ARG A 152 9.73 13.03 -21.45
N GLN A 153 8.86 12.74 -20.48
CA GLN A 153 7.85 11.68 -20.57
C GLN A 153 6.60 12.15 -21.34
N ILE A 154 6.39 13.45 -21.40
CA ILE A 154 5.32 14.12 -22.17
C ILE A 154 5.90 15.34 -22.92
N THR A 155 5.26 15.72 -24.02
CA THR A 155 5.58 16.94 -24.76
C THR A 155 4.88 18.17 -24.16
N ARG A 156 5.29 19.39 -24.58
CA ARG A 156 4.62 20.64 -24.20
C ARG A 156 3.17 20.69 -24.68
N ILE A 157 2.88 20.14 -25.86
CA ILE A 157 1.52 20.08 -26.40
C ILE A 157 0.68 19.17 -25.53
N GLN A 158 1.13 17.94 -25.24
CA GLN A 158 0.42 17.02 -24.34
C GLN A 158 0.19 17.61 -22.95
N TYR A 159 1.18 18.34 -22.40
CA TYR A 159 1.00 19.05 -21.14
C TYR A 159 -0.14 20.08 -21.21
N SER A 160 -0.18 20.90 -22.29
CA SER A 160 -1.22 21.92 -22.49
C SER A 160 -2.60 21.28 -22.65
N ASP A 161 -2.70 20.23 -23.46
CA ASP A 161 -3.95 19.51 -23.73
C ASP A 161 -4.49 18.86 -22.42
N MET A 162 -3.63 18.23 -21.63
CA MET A 162 -4.01 17.66 -20.33
C MET A 162 -4.51 18.74 -19.37
N MET A 163 -3.81 19.88 -19.27
CA MET A 163 -4.24 20.98 -18.39
C MET A 163 -5.56 21.62 -18.83
N ALA A 164 -5.88 21.60 -20.12
CA ALA A 164 -7.15 22.09 -20.65
C ALA A 164 -8.36 21.23 -20.23
N LEU A 165 -8.14 19.97 -19.83
CA LEU A 165 -9.17 19.08 -19.31
C LEU A 165 -9.55 19.36 -17.85
N LEU A 166 -8.83 20.24 -17.15
CA LEU A 166 -9.03 20.53 -15.74
C LEU A 166 -9.81 21.83 -15.52
N GLY A 167 -10.98 21.74 -14.92
CA GLY A 167 -11.79 22.88 -14.48
C GLY A 167 -11.96 22.92 -12.96
N GLY A 168 -12.16 24.09 -12.38
CA GLY A 168 -12.36 24.26 -10.94
C GLY A 168 -13.60 25.07 -10.62
N THR A 169 -14.17 24.86 -9.42
CA THR A 169 -15.34 25.59 -8.91
C THR A 169 -15.37 25.57 -7.38
N THR A 170 -16.13 26.50 -6.80
CA THR A 170 -16.43 26.52 -5.35
C THR A 170 -17.86 26.09 -5.04
N ASP A 171 -18.66 25.90 -6.06
CA ASP A 171 -20.04 25.40 -5.99
C ASP A 171 -20.19 24.07 -6.78
N TYR A 172 -21.40 23.60 -7.01
CA TYR A 172 -21.67 22.39 -7.78
C TYR A 172 -21.89 22.64 -9.28
N SER A 173 -21.53 23.83 -9.81
CA SER A 173 -21.65 24.15 -11.23
C SER A 173 -20.89 23.15 -12.09
N GLY A 174 -21.58 22.51 -13.01
CA GLY A 174 -21.06 21.50 -13.94
C GLY A 174 -21.10 20.05 -13.44
N PHE A 175 -21.53 19.81 -12.20
CA PHE A 175 -21.68 18.43 -11.68
C PHE A 175 -22.88 17.68 -12.25
N GLY A 176 -23.92 18.36 -12.71
CA GLY A 176 -25.08 17.72 -13.36
C GLY A 176 -24.75 16.85 -14.59
N ASN A 177 -23.58 17.07 -15.19
CA ASN A 177 -23.16 16.33 -16.40
C ASN A 177 -22.02 15.34 -16.16
N VAL A 178 -21.57 15.11 -14.92
CA VAL A 178 -20.50 14.15 -14.64
C VAL A 178 -21.04 12.72 -14.67
N ASP A 179 -20.16 11.77 -14.97
CA ASP A 179 -20.46 10.35 -15.00
C ASP A 179 -20.14 9.69 -13.66
N LEU A 180 -19.09 10.18 -13.01
CA LEU A 180 -18.60 9.73 -11.73
C LEU A 180 -18.19 10.94 -10.88
N VAL A 181 -18.50 10.90 -9.60
CA VAL A 181 -17.92 11.80 -8.60
C VAL A 181 -17.01 11.00 -7.69
N ILE A 182 -15.80 11.49 -7.42
CA ILE A 182 -14.91 10.95 -6.39
C ILE A 182 -14.78 11.98 -5.27
N GLU A 183 -15.24 11.61 -4.09
CA GLU A 183 -15.11 12.40 -2.87
C GLU A 183 -13.77 12.12 -2.20
N ALA A 184 -13.00 13.17 -1.94
CA ALA A 184 -11.70 13.16 -1.27
C ALA A 184 -11.59 14.30 -0.26
N VAL A 185 -12.66 14.54 0.52
CA VAL A 185 -12.73 15.55 1.59
C VAL A 185 -12.18 14.97 2.91
N PHE A 186 -12.31 15.70 4.02
CA PHE A 186 -11.86 15.25 5.33
C PHE A 186 -12.48 13.92 5.75
N GLU A 187 -11.68 13.10 6.47
CA GLU A 187 -12.09 11.81 6.99
C GLU A 187 -12.96 12.01 8.24
N ASP A 188 -14.20 12.41 7.99
CA ASP A 188 -15.26 12.63 8.99
C ASP A 188 -16.61 12.27 8.38
N ILE A 189 -17.38 11.41 9.04
CA ILE A 189 -18.64 10.88 8.52
C ILE A 189 -19.67 11.96 8.28
N ASN A 190 -19.75 12.98 9.16
CA ASN A 190 -20.74 14.04 9.03
C ASN A 190 -20.44 14.93 7.81
N VAL A 191 -19.15 15.22 7.59
CA VAL A 191 -18.70 15.97 6.40
C VAL A 191 -19.03 15.20 5.14
N LYS A 192 -18.75 13.88 5.12
CA LYS A 192 -19.05 13.01 3.97
C LYS A 192 -20.56 12.90 3.69
N HIS A 193 -21.37 12.78 4.74
CA HIS A 193 -22.84 12.77 4.63
C HIS A 193 -23.36 14.08 4.07
N GLN A 194 -22.87 15.23 4.55
CA GLN A 194 -23.25 16.53 4.03
C GLN A 194 -22.93 16.66 2.54
N VAL A 195 -21.68 16.36 2.17
CA VAL A 195 -21.19 16.47 0.80
C VAL A 195 -21.94 15.54 -0.15
N LEU A 196 -22.25 14.31 0.29
CA LEU A 196 -23.04 13.36 -0.49
C LEU A 196 -24.45 13.89 -0.77
N ARG A 197 -25.17 14.35 0.25
CA ARG A 197 -26.52 14.93 0.07
C ARG A 197 -26.50 16.13 -0.88
N GLU A 198 -25.55 17.03 -0.70
CA GLU A 198 -25.43 18.24 -1.53
C GLU A 198 -25.16 17.90 -3.00
N VAL A 199 -24.18 17.02 -3.26
CA VAL A 199 -23.84 16.69 -4.65
C VAL A 199 -24.89 15.80 -5.32
N GLU A 200 -25.52 14.88 -4.57
CA GLU A 200 -26.53 13.97 -5.12
C GLU A 200 -27.74 14.70 -5.67
N ALA A 201 -28.10 15.86 -5.07
CA ALA A 201 -29.17 16.74 -5.55
C ALA A 201 -28.88 17.33 -6.95
N GLU A 202 -27.61 17.50 -7.28
CA GLU A 202 -27.16 18.08 -8.56
C GLU A 202 -26.82 17.02 -9.63
N LEU A 203 -26.66 15.73 -9.23
CA LEU A 203 -26.21 14.68 -10.13
C LEU A 203 -27.35 14.12 -11.01
N LYS A 204 -27.01 13.81 -12.27
CA LYS A 204 -27.90 13.01 -13.11
C LYS A 204 -28.14 11.62 -12.50
N PRO A 205 -29.30 10.99 -12.73
CA PRO A 205 -29.66 9.70 -12.12
C PRO A 205 -28.65 8.57 -12.37
N SER A 206 -27.96 8.60 -13.51
CA SER A 206 -26.98 7.56 -13.88
C SER A 206 -25.59 7.78 -13.30
N ALA A 207 -25.32 8.93 -12.65
CA ALA A 207 -24.01 9.21 -12.09
C ALA A 207 -23.68 8.30 -10.90
N ILE A 208 -22.42 7.94 -10.79
CA ILE A 208 -21.88 7.13 -9.68
C ILE A 208 -21.26 8.10 -8.65
N PHE A 209 -21.48 7.84 -7.37
CA PHE A 209 -20.74 8.49 -6.29
C PHE A 209 -19.72 7.53 -5.68
N ALA A 210 -18.45 7.90 -5.68
CA ALA A 210 -17.36 7.14 -5.06
C ALA A 210 -16.74 7.93 -3.92
N SER A 211 -16.50 7.27 -2.78
CA SER A 211 -15.70 7.87 -1.70
C SER A 211 -14.27 7.31 -1.72
N ASN A 212 -13.29 8.20 -1.55
CA ASN A 212 -11.88 7.82 -1.38
C ASN A 212 -11.50 7.68 0.11
N THR A 213 -12.46 7.37 0.97
CA THR A 213 -12.19 7.07 2.38
C THR A 213 -11.20 5.94 2.53
N SER A 214 -10.41 5.96 3.62
CA SER A 214 -9.43 4.91 3.90
C SER A 214 -9.90 3.91 4.97
N THR A 215 -10.92 4.27 5.78
CA THR A 215 -11.32 3.47 6.95
C THR A 215 -12.81 3.46 7.23
N ILE A 216 -13.55 4.46 6.79
CA ILE A 216 -15.00 4.55 7.05
C ILE A 216 -15.73 3.59 6.10
N PRO A 217 -16.57 2.66 6.62
CA PRO A 217 -17.36 1.78 5.77
C PRO A 217 -18.23 2.54 4.77
N ILE A 218 -18.28 2.05 3.54
CA ILE A 218 -19.06 2.65 2.46
C ILE A 218 -20.55 2.62 2.76
N SER A 219 -21.04 1.54 3.41
CA SER A 219 -22.42 1.42 3.89
C SER A 219 -22.81 2.55 4.84
N GLN A 220 -21.91 2.98 5.72
CA GLN A 220 -22.16 4.14 6.59
C GLN A 220 -22.28 5.44 5.79
N ILE A 221 -21.40 5.64 4.81
CA ILE A 221 -21.48 6.83 3.93
C ILE A 221 -22.76 6.79 3.11
N ALA A 222 -23.10 5.64 2.54
CA ALA A 222 -24.29 5.44 1.69
C ALA A 222 -25.61 5.57 2.45
N SER A 223 -25.62 5.48 3.80
CA SER A 223 -26.83 5.49 4.63
C SER A 223 -27.71 6.74 4.49
N VAL A 224 -27.15 7.81 3.97
CA VAL A 224 -27.86 9.09 3.74
C VAL A 224 -28.17 9.34 2.26
N SER A 225 -27.75 8.45 1.36
CA SER A 225 -28.01 8.55 -0.08
C SER A 225 -29.45 8.16 -0.41
N ALA A 226 -30.07 8.88 -1.33
CA ALA A 226 -31.33 8.48 -1.95
C ALA A 226 -31.13 7.32 -2.97
N ARG A 227 -29.89 7.07 -3.38
CA ARG A 227 -29.52 6.06 -4.37
C ARG A 227 -28.31 5.24 -3.88
N PRO A 228 -28.44 4.45 -2.80
CA PRO A 228 -27.33 3.71 -2.23
C PRO A 228 -26.74 2.67 -3.19
N ASP A 229 -27.52 2.22 -4.17
CA ASP A 229 -27.06 1.36 -5.27
C ASP A 229 -26.04 2.00 -6.22
N ARG A 230 -25.93 3.34 -6.18
CA ARG A 230 -24.98 4.13 -6.96
C ARG A 230 -23.77 4.62 -6.15
N VAL A 231 -23.65 4.21 -4.88
CA VAL A 231 -22.55 4.57 -3.97
C VAL A 231 -21.53 3.44 -3.91
N ILE A 232 -20.25 3.78 -4.03
CA ILE A 232 -19.14 2.82 -4.03
C ILE A 232 -17.90 3.43 -3.36
N GLY A 233 -16.95 2.61 -2.94
CA GLY A 233 -15.62 3.06 -2.53
C GLY A 233 -14.61 2.98 -3.68
N MET A 234 -13.76 3.98 -3.80
CA MET A 234 -12.58 3.96 -4.68
C MET A 234 -11.37 4.48 -3.89
N HIS A 235 -10.73 3.57 -3.14
CA HIS A 235 -9.62 3.90 -2.25
C HIS A 235 -8.29 3.92 -3.02
N PHE A 236 -7.79 5.12 -3.29
CA PHE A 236 -6.49 5.35 -3.90
C PHE A 236 -5.41 5.46 -2.84
N PHE A 237 -4.22 4.96 -3.15
CA PHE A 237 -3.05 5.04 -2.27
C PHE A 237 -2.16 6.24 -2.60
N SER A 238 -1.55 6.79 -1.57
CA SER A 238 -0.71 8.00 -1.64
C SER A 238 0.77 7.67 -1.88
N PRO A 239 1.45 8.37 -2.81
CA PRO A 239 0.97 9.39 -3.76
C PRO A 239 0.24 8.75 -4.96
N VAL A 240 -0.94 9.28 -5.30
CA VAL A 240 -1.84 8.66 -6.29
C VAL A 240 -1.15 8.33 -7.62
N HIS A 241 -0.30 9.23 -8.14
CA HIS A 241 0.38 9.05 -9.43
C HIS A 241 1.53 8.02 -9.40
N LYS A 242 1.95 7.56 -8.21
CA LYS A 242 3.03 6.58 -8.03
C LYS A 242 2.51 5.21 -7.59
N MET A 243 1.48 5.20 -6.75
CA MET A 243 0.94 3.96 -6.19
C MET A 243 0.08 3.23 -7.21
N PRO A 244 0.37 1.95 -7.52
CA PRO A 244 -0.31 1.23 -8.59
C PRO A 244 -1.67 0.66 -8.19
N LEU A 245 -1.96 0.45 -6.89
CA LEU A 245 -3.18 -0.19 -6.42
C LEU A 245 -4.36 0.78 -6.38
N LEU A 246 -5.54 0.25 -6.66
CA LEU A 246 -6.84 0.81 -6.33
C LEU A 246 -7.71 -0.29 -5.71
N GLU A 247 -8.20 -0.09 -4.50
CA GLU A 247 -9.29 -0.90 -3.94
C GLU A 247 -10.62 -0.29 -4.39
N VAL A 248 -11.45 -1.11 -5.04
CA VAL A 248 -12.87 -0.81 -5.30
C VAL A 248 -13.67 -1.51 -4.23
N ILE A 249 -14.40 -0.74 -3.41
CA ILE A 249 -15.11 -1.26 -2.24
C ILE A 249 -16.60 -1.33 -2.55
N GLU A 250 -17.15 -2.54 -2.59
CA GLU A 250 -18.57 -2.79 -2.79
C GLU A 250 -19.27 -2.92 -1.44
N ALA A 251 -20.32 -2.11 -1.23
CA ALA A 251 -21.27 -2.30 -0.13
C ALA A 251 -22.42 -3.18 -0.60
N ASP A 252 -23.17 -3.79 0.32
CA ASP A 252 -24.30 -4.69 0.02
C ASP A 252 -25.35 -4.06 -0.91
N ALA A 253 -25.54 -2.74 -0.80
CA ALA A 253 -26.49 -2.01 -1.65
C ALA A 253 -25.93 -1.65 -3.03
N THR A 254 -24.61 -1.70 -3.24
CA THR A 254 -23.97 -1.26 -4.49
C THR A 254 -24.34 -2.19 -5.65
N SER A 255 -24.80 -1.63 -6.76
CA SER A 255 -25.18 -2.45 -7.91
C SER A 255 -23.96 -3.02 -8.66
N VAL A 256 -24.12 -4.20 -9.25
CA VAL A 256 -23.09 -4.89 -10.05
C VAL A 256 -22.54 -4.00 -11.17
N ASP A 257 -23.42 -3.23 -11.84
CA ASP A 257 -23.03 -2.31 -12.92
C ASP A 257 -22.11 -1.17 -12.42
N VAL A 258 -22.35 -0.71 -11.18
CA VAL A 258 -21.52 0.32 -10.55
C VAL A 258 -20.13 -0.24 -10.20
N VAL A 259 -20.08 -1.46 -9.64
CA VAL A 259 -18.80 -2.14 -9.37
C VAL A 259 -18.00 -2.31 -10.65
N ALA A 260 -18.60 -2.88 -11.70
CA ALA A 260 -17.96 -3.10 -13.00
C ALA A 260 -17.48 -1.77 -13.63
N SER A 261 -18.28 -0.71 -13.52
CA SER A 261 -17.94 0.63 -14.04
C SER A 261 -16.73 1.23 -13.29
N ALA A 262 -16.71 1.13 -11.95
CA ALA A 262 -15.60 1.62 -11.13
C ALA A 262 -14.30 0.85 -11.41
N VAL A 263 -14.38 -0.49 -11.58
CA VAL A 263 -13.26 -1.34 -11.98
C VAL A 263 -12.73 -0.96 -13.36
N ALA A 264 -13.63 -0.80 -14.34
CA ALA A 264 -13.24 -0.39 -15.70
C ALA A 264 -12.57 0.98 -15.70
N TYR A 265 -13.10 1.93 -14.92
CA TYR A 265 -12.49 3.26 -14.79
C TYR A 265 -11.15 3.21 -14.08
N GLY A 266 -11.01 2.46 -13.00
CA GLY A 266 -9.74 2.27 -12.31
C GLY A 266 -8.65 1.72 -13.23
N LYS A 267 -9.00 0.74 -14.10
CA LYS A 267 -8.09 0.21 -15.14
C LYS A 267 -7.75 1.27 -16.19
N LYS A 268 -8.72 2.07 -16.65
CA LYS A 268 -8.48 3.22 -17.56
C LYS A 268 -7.48 4.19 -16.95
N LEU A 269 -7.53 4.42 -15.63
CA LEU A 269 -6.56 5.25 -14.91
C LEU A 269 -5.16 4.60 -14.77
N GLY A 270 -4.96 3.40 -15.27
CA GLY A 270 -3.69 2.67 -15.21
C GLY A 270 -3.46 1.96 -13.88
N LYS A 271 -4.51 1.76 -13.07
CA LYS A 271 -4.41 1.08 -11.78
C LYS A 271 -4.54 -0.44 -11.90
N THR A 272 -3.87 -1.15 -10.99
CA THR A 272 -4.19 -2.54 -10.68
C THR A 272 -5.35 -2.50 -9.69
N VAL A 273 -6.48 -3.07 -10.10
CA VAL A 273 -7.73 -2.97 -9.33
C VAL A 273 -8.03 -4.31 -8.66
N ILE A 274 -8.29 -4.28 -7.36
CA ILE A 274 -8.94 -5.37 -6.63
C ILE A 274 -10.31 -4.89 -6.15
N VAL A 275 -11.27 -5.82 -6.06
CA VAL A 275 -12.57 -5.55 -5.47
C VAL A 275 -12.59 -6.17 -4.08
N VAL A 276 -13.02 -5.38 -3.10
CA VAL A 276 -13.13 -5.78 -1.70
C VAL A 276 -14.53 -5.48 -1.18
N HIS A 277 -15.03 -6.34 -0.27
CA HIS A 277 -16.28 -6.06 0.44
C HIS A 277 -16.08 -4.96 1.48
N ASP A 278 -17.17 -4.25 1.73
CA ASP A 278 -17.20 -3.14 2.67
C ASP A 278 -16.89 -3.60 4.11
N GLY A 279 -16.16 -2.76 4.82
CA GLY A 279 -15.80 -2.98 6.20
C GLY A 279 -14.73 -2.00 6.68
N PRO A 280 -14.51 -1.89 7.99
CA PRO A 280 -13.51 -0.97 8.54
C PRO A 280 -12.10 -1.25 7.99
N GLY A 281 -11.47 -0.24 7.37
CA GLY A 281 -10.10 -0.34 6.84
C GLY A 281 -9.93 -1.23 5.62
N PHE A 282 -11.02 -1.75 5.06
CA PHE A 282 -11.05 -2.59 3.86
C PHE A 282 -10.07 -3.78 3.96
N TYR A 283 -9.24 -4.04 2.95
CA TYR A 283 -8.24 -5.10 3.05
C TYR A 283 -6.86 -4.58 3.46
N VAL A 284 -6.32 -3.61 2.71
CA VAL A 284 -4.92 -3.19 2.88
C VAL A 284 -4.65 -2.59 4.26
N ASN A 285 -5.47 -1.63 4.70
CA ASN A 285 -5.28 -1.03 6.03
C ASN A 285 -5.58 -2.02 7.15
N ARG A 286 -6.51 -2.96 6.94
CA ARG A 286 -6.84 -3.97 7.92
C ARG A 286 -5.65 -4.90 8.21
N ILE A 287 -4.95 -5.37 7.17
CA ILE A 287 -3.79 -6.23 7.38
C ILE A 287 -2.52 -5.45 7.78
N LEU A 288 -2.42 -4.18 7.41
CA LEU A 288 -1.28 -3.32 7.75
C LEU A 288 -1.30 -2.88 9.23
N THR A 289 -2.48 -2.69 9.82
CA THR A 289 -2.59 -2.20 11.20
C THR A 289 -1.94 -3.12 12.24
N PRO A 290 -2.15 -4.45 12.26
CA PRO A 290 -1.46 -5.35 13.18
C PRO A 290 0.06 -5.32 13.03
N TYR A 291 0.57 -5.19 11.80
CA TYR A 291 1.99 -5.04 11.51
C TYR A 291 2.59 -3.78 12.15
N ILE A 292 1.93 -2.64 11.99
CA ILE A 292 2.35 -1.37 12.58
C ILE A 292 2.23 -1.41 14.10
N ASN A 293 1.12 -1.94 14.63
CA ASN A 293 0.91 -2.02 16.07
C ASN A 293 1.98 -2.88 16.75
N GLU A 294 2.37 -3.99 16.12
CA GLU A 294 3.40 -4.86 16.68
C GLU A 294 4.79 -4.21 16.64
N ALA A 295 5.10 -3.43 15.59
CA ALA A 295 6.30 -2.62 15.55
C ALA A 295 6.36 -1.59 16.72
N GLY A 296 5.22 -0.96 17.04
CA GLY A 296 5.10 -0.08 18.18
C GLY A 296 5.26 -0.81 19.53
N ARG A 297 4.71 -2.02 19.67
CA ARG A 297 4.90 -2.85 20.88
C ARG A 297 6.35 -3.32 21.07
N LEU A 298 7.07 -3.54 19.98
CA LEU A 298 8.50 -3.79 20.03
C LEU A 298 9.27 -2.58 20.59
N LEU A 299 8.88 -1.35 20.20
CA LEU A 299 9.41 -0.11 20.79
C LEU A 299 9.08 -0.03 22.29
N ASP A 300 7.85 -0.34 22.70
CA ASP A 300 7.42 -0.37 24.10
C ASP A 300 8.27 -1.33 24.96
N GLN A 301 8.85 -2.38 24.32
CA GLN A 301 9.72 -3.37 24.93
C GLN A 301 11.21 -3.05 24.80
N GLY A 302 11.55 -1.86 24.30
CA GLY A 302 12.93 -1.38 24.25
C GLY A 302 13.70 -1.70 22.97
N ALA A 303 13.05 -2.20 21.91
CA ALA A 303 13.71 -2.33 20.60
C ALA A 303 14.05 -0.94 20.04
N ALA A 304 15.21 -0.82 19.40
CA ALA A 304 15.60 0.43 18.76
C ALA A 304 14.80 0.67 17.48
N ILE A 305 14.46 1.93 17.19
CA ILE A 305 13.67 2.37 16.04
C ILE A 305 14.29 1.88 14.73
N ASP A 306 15.58 2.11 14.56
CA ASP A 306 16.33 1.71 13.38
C ASP A 306 16.52 0.20 13.26
N ALA A 307 16.59 -0.55 14.37
CA ALA A 307 16.65 -2.00 14.36
C ALA A 307 15.34 -2.60 13.82
N ILE A 308 14.19 -2.06 14.23
CA ILE A 308 12.88 -2.50 13.72
C ILE A 308 12.78 -2.22 12.22
N ASP A 309 13.09 -1.00 11.79
CA ASP A 309 13.00 -0.62 10.38
C ASP A 309 13.98 -1.44 9.53
N ASN A 310 15.23 -1.62 9.97
CA ASN A 310 16.22 -2.41 9.23
C ASN A 310 15.83 -3.88 9.13
N ALA A 311 15.31 -4.50 10.19
CA ALA A 311 14.85 -5.88 10.15
C ALA A 311 13.76 -6.08 9.07
N MET A 312 12.85 -5.10 8.91
CA MET A 312 11.78 -5.19 7.92
C MET A 312 12.25 -4.84 6.50
N LEU A 313 13.23 -3.94 6.35
CA LEU A 313 13.91 -3.71 5.08
C LEU A 313 14.68 -4.97 4.63
N ASP A 314 15.31 -5.70 5.54
CA ASP A 314 16.01 -6.97 5.25
C ASP A 314 15.01 -8.10 4.91
N PHE A 315 13.81 -8.09 5.52
CA PHE A 315 12.71 -8.98 5.12
C PHE A 315 12.28 -8.74 3.67
N GLY A 316 12.46 -7.49 3.18
CA GLY A 316 12.20 -7.09 1.80
C GLY A 316 11.16 -6.00 1.60
N PHE A 317 10.61 -5.42 2.66
CA PHE A 317 9.73 -4.25 2.53
C PHE A 317 10.53 -3.04 1.99
N PRO A 318 9.90 -2.18 1.18
CA PRO A 318 10.58 -1.00 0.64
C PRO A 318 10.83 0.08 1.70
N VAL A 319 10.03 0.07 2.78
CA VAL A 319 10.09 1.02 3.89
C VAL A 319 9.83 0.27 5.18
N GLY A 320 10.58 0.59 6.24
CA GLY A 320 10.33 0.03 7.57
C GLY A 320 9.04 0.59 8.20
N PRO A 321 8.41 -0.13 9.16
CA PRO A 321 7.11 0.23 9.71
C PRO A 321 7.10 1.58 10.43
N ILE A 322 8.17 1.93 11.12
CA ILE A 322 8.26 3.19 11.86
C ILE A 322 8.44 4.37 10.90
N THR A 323 9.28 4.21 9.86
CA THR A 323 9.39 5.19 8.78
C THR A 323 8.06 5.35 8.04
N LEU A 324 7.33 4.25 7.78
CA LEU A 324 6.05 4.28 7.08
C LEU A 324 5.02 5.15 7.82
N VAL A 325 4.90 4.99 9.14
CA VAL A 325 3.98 5.77 9.96
C VAL A 325 4.34 7.25 9.96
N ASP A 326 5.63 7.58 10.01
CA ASP A 326 6.11 8.97 9.88
C ASP A 326 5.78 9.58 8.50
N GLU A 327 5.88 8.80 7.43
CA GLU A 327 5.56 9.26 6.05
C GLU A 327 4.07 9.45 5.82
N VAL A 328 3.23 8.55 6.33
CA VAL A 328 1.75 8.66 6.27
C VAL A 328 1.26 9.82 7.13
N GLY A 329 1.91 10.04 8.25
CA GLY A 329 1.55 10.99 9.29
C GLY A 329 0.88 10.31 10.48
N LEU A 330 1.53 10.45 11.63
CA LEU A 330 1.13 9.81 12.90
C LEU A 330 -0.30 10.16 13.35
N ASP A 331 -0.77 11.37 13.08
CA ASP A 331 -2.17 11.77 13.36
C ASP A 331 -3.18 11.05 12.47
N VAL A 332 -2.83 10.80 11.20
CA VAL A 332 -3.67 10.03 10.26
C VAL A 332 -3.69 8.57 10.69
N ALA A 333 -2.51 8.00 10.97
CA ALA A 333 -2.40 6.62 11.45
C ALA A 333 -3.14 6.41 12.78
N SER A 334 -3.08 7.38 13.70
CA SER A 334 -3.79 7.32 14.99
C SER A 334 -5.31 7.32 14.82
N LYS A 335 -5.85 8.16 13.92
CA LYS A 335 -7.29 8.18 13.61
C LYS A 335 -7.76 6.85 13.01
N ALA A 336 -7.01 6.35 12.02
CA ALA A 336 -7.30 5.04 11.43
C ALA A 336 -7.23 3.92 12.48
N GLY A 337 -6.18 3.90 13.30
CA GLY A 337 -6.01 2.94 14.39
C GLY A 337 -7.15 2.96 15.41
N LYS A 338 -7.71 4.14 15.72
CA LYS A 338 -8.89 4.27 16.59
C LYS A 338 -10.11 3.58 16.00
N ILE A 339 -10.42 3.84 14.71
CA ILE A 339 -11.55 3.20 14.01
C ILE A 339 -11.37 1.68 14.00
N MET A 340 -10.14 1.20 13.74
CA MET A 340 -9.84 -0.22 13.74
C MET A 340 -9.99 -0.86 15.12
N TYR A 341 -9.54 -0.17 16.17
CA TYR A 341 -9.70 -0.65 17.56
C TYR A 341 -11.17 -0.71 17.97
N GLU A 342 -11.96 0.33 17.69
CA GLU A 342 -13.40 0.38 17.96
C GLU A 342 -14.16 -0.74 17.23
N SER A 343 -13.68 -1.15 16.04
CA SER A 343 -14.33 -2.17 15.22
C SER A 343 -13.92 -3.61 15.56
N PHE A 344 -12.65 -3.82 15.93
CA PHE A 344 -12.08 -5.18 16.05
C PHE A 344 -11.54 -5.51 17.45
N GLY A 345 -11.62 -4.56 18.40
CA GLY A 345 -11.21 -4.77 19.79
C GLY A 345 -9.71 -4.93 20.01
N ASP A 346 -9.33 -5.63 21.07
CA ASP A 346 -7.97 -5.64 21.64
C ASP A 346 -6.86 -6.09 20.68
N ARG A 347 -7.16 -6.95 19.70
CA ARG A 347 -6.17 -7.34 18.68
C ARG A 347 -5.66 -6.15 17.85
N PHE A 348 -6.45 -5.06 17.78
CA PHE A 348 -6.09 -3.81 17.11
C PHE A 348 -5.72 -2.68 18.09
N ALA A 349 -5.60 -2.97 19.38
CA ALA A 349 -5.26 -1.96 20.38
C ALA A 349 -3.94 -1.23 20.00
N PRO A 350 -3.95 0.11 19.93
CA PRO A 350 -2.78 0.89 19.56
C PRO A 350 -1.71 0.80 20.67
N PRO A 351 -0.41 0.68 20.31
CA PRO A 351 0.67 0.63 21.29
C PRO A 351 0.87 1.98 21.99
N ALA A 352 1.40 1.94 23.21
CA ALA A 352 1.60 3.12 24.04
C ALA A 352 2.59 4.11 23.42
N SER A 353 3.66 3.62 22.76
CA SER A 353 4.65 4.42 22.06
C SER A 353 4.02 5.31 20.99
N MET A 354 3.12 4.76 20.16
CA MET A 354 2.46 5.52 19.11
C MET A 354 1.57 6.64 19.70
N GLN A 355 0.84 6.34 20.78
CA GLN A 355 -0.01 7.33 21.46
C GLN A 355 0.84 8.44 22.10
N ALA A 356 1.95 8.10 22.73
CA ALA A 356 2.85 9.06 23.38
C ALA A 356 3.45 10.03 22.37
N VAL A 357 3.89 9.54 21.21
CA VAL A 357 4.51 10.36 20.15
C VAL A 357 3.47 11.31 19.54
N VAL A 358 2.25 10.83 19.26
CA VAL A 358 1.15 11.68 18.79
C VAL A 358 0.77 12.73 19.83
N GLY A 359 0.66 12.34 21.11
CA GLY A 359 0.34 13.24 22.22
C GLY A 359 1.38 14.36 22.42
N ALA A 360 2.63 14.12 22.02
CA ALA A 360 3.69 15.12 22.03
C ALA A 360 3.71 16.04 20.79
N GLY A 361 2.67 15.99 19.94
CA GLY A 361 2.54 16.83 18.75
C GLY A 361 3.51 16.47 17.61
N ARG A 362 4.04 15.25 17.61
CA ARG A 362 4.93 14.77 16.56
C ARG A 362 4.10 14.04 15.49
N TYR A 363 4.04 14.62 14.29
CA TYR A 363 3.18 14.11 13.22
C TYR A 363 3.96 13.57 12.01
N GLY A 364 5.26 13.28 12.19
CA GLY A 364 6.11 12.72 11.15
C GLY A 364 6.59 13.74 10.13
N ARG A 365 6.79 13.30 8.89
CA ARG A 365 7.37 14.07 7.79
C ARG A 365 6.71 15.45 7.58
N LYS A 366 5.39 15.54 7.64
CA LYS A 366 4.66 16.79 7.42
C LYS A 366 4.91 17.86 8.50
N ALA A 367 5.24 17.43 9.72
CA ALA A 367 5.63 18.28 10.83
C ALA A 367 7.16 18.38 10.98
N LYS A 368 7.92 17.80 10.04
CA LYS A 368 9.38 17.69 10.06
C LYS A 368 9.94 16.95 11.28
N LYS A 369 9.08 16.35 12.08
CA LYS A 369 9.41 15.67 13.33
C LYS A 369 8.40 14.56 13.64
N GLY A 370 8.89 13.34 13.74
CA GLY A 370 8.16 12.15 14.13
C GLY A 370 9.03 11.26 15.02
N PHE A 371 9.20 10.01 14.66
CA PHE A 371 10.24 9.13 15.16
C PHE A 371 11.61 9.51 14.58
N TYR A 372 11.60 10.04 13.35
CA TYR A 372 12.77 10.57 12.66
C TYR A 372 12.68 12.08 12.52
N LEU A 373 13.83 12.71 12.31
CA LEU A 373 13.95 14.10 11.90
C LEU A 373 13.83 14.20 10.37
N TYR A 374 13.27 15.30 9.89
CA TYR A 374 13.15 15.59 8.46
C TYR A 374 13.67 16.99 8.17
N ASP A 375 14.40 17.14 7.06
CA ASP A 375 14.87 18.44 6.60
C ASP A 375 13.74 19.30 6.01
N GLU A 376 14.07 20.50 5.55
CA GLU A 376 13.12 21.45 4.96
C GLU A 376 12.41 20.89 3.70
N GLU A 377 13.09 20.00 2.97
CA GLU A 377 12.58 19.35 1.77
C GLU A 377 11.78 18.06 2.09
N GLY A 378 11.68 17.69 3.36
CA GLY A 378 11.00 16.48 3.85
C GLY A 378 11.78 15.20 3.60
N LYS A 379 13.10 15.28 3.46
CA LYS A 379 13.97 14.12 3.37
C LYS A 379 14.25 13.58 4.77
N LYS A 380 14.11 12.25 4.92
CA LYS A 380 14.35 11.56 6.19
C LYS A 380 15.82 11.68 6.62
N GLY A 381 16.04 12.13 7.85
CA GLY A 381 17.30 12.16 8.57
C GLY A 381 17.46 10.98 9.52
N GLU A 382 18.15 11.24 10.63
CA GLU A 382 18.42 10.27 11.69
C GLU A 382 17.21 10.10 12.63
N VAL A 383 17.23 9.05 13.45
CA VAL A 383 16.29 8.85 14.55
C VAL A 383 16.40 10.04 15.52
N ASP A 384 15.27 10.66 15.84
CA ASP A 384 15.24 11.70 16.87
C ASP A 384 15.37 11.07 18.26
N GLN A 385 16.57 11.17 18.84
CA GLN A 385 16.86 10.57 20.14
C GLN A 385 15.92 11.07 21.26
N SER A 386 15.35 12.28 21.11
CA SER A 386 14.40 12.81 22.09
C SER A 386 13.07 12.04 22.14
N VAL A 387 12.76 11.21 21.13
CA VAL A 387 11.59 10.32 21.15
C VAL A 387 11.65 9.32 22.29
N TYR A 388 12.84 8.78 22.56
CA TYR A 388 12.99 7.76 23.61
C TYR A 388 12.59 8.26 25.00
N SER A 389 12.65 9.57 25.25
CA SER A 389 12.17 10.16 26.50
C SER A 389 10.65 10.11 26.67
N LEU A 390 9.90 9.94 25.58
CA LEU A 390 8.45 9.83 25.55
C LEU A 390 7.97 8.37 25.74
N LEU A 391 8.86 7.42 25.47
CA LEU A 391 8.55 6.00 25.55
C LEU A 391 8.55 5.51 27.00
N ALA A 392 7.92 4.35 27.26
CA ALA A 392 7.86 3.76 28.57
C ALA A 392 9.26 3.48 29.18
N PRO A 393 9.42 3.35 30.50
CA PRO A 393 10.73 3.18 31.17
C PRO A 393 11.58 2.04 30.60
N GLY A 394 10.97 0.95 30.12
CA GLY A 394 11.67 -0.15 29.44
C GLY A 394 12.39 0.23 28.14
N ALA A 395 11.93 1.30 27.47
CA ALA A 395 12.53 1.82 26.23
C ALA A 395 13.59 2.90 26.47
N ARG A 396 13.66 3.49 27.68
CA ARG A 396 14.51 4.66 27.99
C ARG A 396 16.00 4.37 28.17
N GLU A 397 16.38 3.13 28.47
CA GLU A 397 17.73 2.84 28.99
C GLU A 397 18.77 2.42 27.92
N THR A 398 18.48 2.56 26.64
CA THR A 398 19.43 2.21 25.57
C THR A 398 20.36 3.35 25.12
N SER A 399 20.24 4.58 25.68
CA SER A 399 20.98 5.78 25.19
C SER A 399 22.02 6.37 26.14
N SER A 400 22.38 5.74 27.26
CA SER A 400 23.47 6.27 28.11
C SER A 400 24.81 5.55 27.84
N THR A 401 25.62 6.16 27.01
CA THR A 401 27.07 5.95 26.95
C THR A 401 27.69 6.39 28.29
N SER A 402 27.99 5.49 29.19
CA SER A 402 29.20 5.42 29.97
C SER A 402 29.07 4.50 31.19
N GLY A 403 30.00 3.55 31.29
CA GLY A 403 30.41 2.94 32.55
C GLY A 403 29.70 1.65 32.97
N ASN A 404 30.34 0.53 32.63
CA ASN A 404 30.38 -0.73 33.38
C ASN A 404 29.16 -1.09 34.25
N GLN A 405 28.17 -1.74 33.67
CA GLN A 405 27.43 -2.84 34.31
C GLN A 405 26.85 -3.75 33.21
N SER A 406 27.39 -4.95 33.10
CA SER A 406 26.95 -6.01 32.21
C SER A 406 25.66 -6.63 32.76
N GLU A 407 24.51 -6.01 32.52
CA GLU A 407 23.25 -6.71 32.49
C GLU A 407 22.89 -6.95 31.03
N THR A 408 23.04 -8.17 30.60
CA THR A 408 22.72 -8.67 29.26
C THR A 408 21.22 -8.52 29.05
N ARG A 409 20.76 -7.37 28.56
CA ARG A 409 19.44 -7.24 27.94
C ARG A 409 19.43 -8.16 26.73
N SER A 410 18.49 -9.07 26.66
CA SER A 410 18.25 -9.87 25.45
C SER A 410 17.85 -8.90 24.35
N GLN A 411 18.81 -8.55 23.47
CA GLN A 411 18.52 -7.79 22.26
C GLN A 411 17.48 -8.59 21.47
N ILE A 412 16.30 -7.97 21.21
CA ILE A 412 15.28 -8.57 20.36
C ILE A 412 15.91 -8.77 18.98
N SER A 413 16.02 -10.02 18.54
CA SER A 413 16.70 -10.35 17.29
C SER A 413 15.91 -9.87 16.06
N ALA A 414 16.61 -9.62 14.94
CA ALA A 414 15.96 -9.29 13.68
C ALA A 414 14.93 -10.36 13.25
N ALA A 415 15.23 -11.62 13.49
CA ALA A 415 14.31 -12.73 13.22
C ALA A 415 13.03 -12.64 14.06
N GLU A 416 13.14 -12.29 15.34
CA GLU A 416 11.97 -12.11 16.22
C GLU A 416 11.16 -10.87 15.80
N ILE A 417 11.81 -9.77 15.45
CA ILE A 417 11.14 -8.58 14.90
C ILE A 417 10.33 -8.95 13.66
N GLN A 418 10.96 -9.66 12.70
CA GLN A 418 10.28 -10.11 11.47
C GLN A 418 9.09 -11.01 11.76
N GLN A 419 9.23 -12.01 12.62
CA GLN A 419 8.15 -12.90 12.98
C GLN A 419 6.98 -12.15 13.62
N ARG A 420 7.27 -11.35 14.64
CA ARG A 420 6.24 -10.64 15.39
C ARG A 420 5.49 -9.60 14.57
N THR A 421 6.13 -8.98 13.59
CA THR A 421 5.47 -8.00 12.71
C THR A 421 4.71 -8.67 11.57
N VAL A 422 5.29 -9.69 10.93
CA VAL A 422 4.70 -10.31 9.74
C VAL A 422 3.58 -11.29 10.08
N LEU A 423 3.72 -12.13 11.11
CA LEU A 423 2.74 -13.17 11.39
C LEU A 423 1.33 -12.63 11.69
N PRO A 424 1.14 -11.57 12.48
CA PRO A 424 -0.22 -11.01 12.68
C PRO A 424 -0.80 -10.40 11.41
N MET A 425 0.03 -9.85 10.50
CA MET A 425 -0.40 -9.41 9.17
C MET A 425 -0.93 -10.59 8.34
N LEU A 426 -0.20 -11.71 8.29
CA LEU A 426 -0.62 -12.92 7.57
C LEU A 426 -1.90 -13.49 8.17
N ASN A 427 -1.98 -13.54 9.48
CA ASN A 427 -3.15 -14.02 10.22
C ASN A 427 -4.40 -13.20 9.90
N GLU A 428 -4.27 -11.88 9.88
CA GLU A 428 -5.38 -10.99 9.53
C GLU A 428 -5.75 -11.07 8.04
N ALA A 429 -4.78 -11.31 7.13
CA ALA A 429 -5.07 -11.58 5.73
C ALA A 429 -5.93 -12.85 5.55
N ALA A 430 -5.63 -13.91 6.31
CA ALA A 430 -6.44 -15.13 6.31
C ALA A 430 -7.86 -14.87 6.85
N ARG A 431 -8.03 -14.04 7.89
CA ARG A 431 -9.35 -13.61 8.37
C ARG A 431 -10.11 -12.83 7.31
N CYS A 432 -9.46 -11.90 6.61
CA CYS A 432 -10.08 -11.14 5.53
C CYS A 432 -10.63 -12.04 4.41
N LEU A 433 -9.92 -13.12 4.07
CA LEU A 433 -10.41 -14.10 3.11
C LEU A 433 -11.61 -14.90 3.65
N ALA A 434 -11.52 -15.38 4.88
CA ALA A 434 -12.60 -16.15 5.52
C ALA A 434 -13.88 -15.32 5.75
N GLU A 435 -13.74 -14.03 5.97
CA GLU A 435 -14.84 -13.05 6.13
C GLU A 435 -15.31 -12.45 4.80
N ASN A 436 -14.81 -12.95 3.67
CA ASN A 436 -15.13 -12.46 2.32
C ASN A 436 -14.79 -10.97 2.07
N VAL A 437 -13.89 -10.38 2.85
CA VAL A 437 -13.39 -9.01 2.57
C VAL A 437 -12.65 -8.97 1.23
N ILE A 438 -11.92 -10.03 0.89
CA ILE A 438 -11.33 -10.25 -0.43
C ILE A 438 -11.93 -11.50 -1.08
N ARG A 439 -12.05 -11.48 -2.40
CA ARG A 439 -12.68 -12.55 -3.17
C ARG A 439 -11.80 -13.79 -3.34
N SER A 440 -10.48 -13.63 -3.23
CA SER A 440 -9.52 -14.72 -3.48
C SER A 440 -8.15 -14.43 -2.87
N PRO A 441 -7.33 -15.48 -2.63
CA PRO A 441 -5.92 -15.31 -2.26
C PRO A 441 -5.14 -14.44 -3.25
N ARG A 442 -5.41 -14.55 -4.56
CA ARG A 442 -4.82 -13.72 -5.62
C ARG A 442 -5.02 -12.23 -5.37
N ASP A 443 -6.27 -11.82 -5.07
CA ASP A 443 -6.61 -10.42 -4.83
C ASP A 443 -5.89 -9.90 -3.59
N GLY A 444 -5.76 -10.73 -2.56
CA GLY A 444 -5.02 -10.42 -1.35
C GLY A 444 -3.51 -10.28 -1.60
N ASP A 445 -2.89 -11.19 -2.35
CA ASP A 445 -1.47 -11.11 -2.68
C ASP A 445 -1.16 -9.83 -3.48
N VAL A 446 -1.96 -9.55 -4.51
CA VAL A 446 -1.79 -8.33 -5.32
C VAL A 446 -2.06 -7.07 -4.50
N GLY A 447 -3.11 -7.08 -3.66
CA GLY A 447 -3.45 -5.96 -2.78
C GLY A 447 -2.30 -5.61 -1.84
N ALA A 448 -1.68 -6.59 -1.20
CA ALA A 448 -0.55 -6.36 -0.30
C ALA A 448 0.72 -5.88 -1.03
N VAL A 449 1.06 -6.53 -2.17
CA VAL A 449 2.26 -6.18 -2.94
C VAL A 449 2.17 -4.76 -3.49
N PHE A 450 1.04 -4.38 -4.07
CA PHE A 450 0.89 -3.08 -4.73
C PHE A 450 0.32 -1.97 -3.80
N GLY A 451 -0.28 -2.34 -2.66
CA GLY A 451 -0.84 -1.38 -1.70
C GLY A 451 0.19 -0.79 -0.75
N PHE A 452 1.03 -1.62 -0.15
CA PHE A 452 2.04 -1.16 0.81
C PHE A 452 3.42 -1.80 0.64
N GLY A 453 3.63 -2.55 -0.45
CA GLY A 453 4.95 -3.06 -0.80
C GLY A 453 5.32 -4.36 -0.08
N PHE A 454 4.37 -5.26 0.19
CA PHE A 454 4.74 -6.62 0.60
C PHE A 454 5.74 -7.20 -0.43
N PRO A 455 6.83 -7.86 0.01
CA PRO A 455 7.90 -8.27 -0.89
C PRO A 455 7.41 -9.15 -2.05
N PRO A 456 7.47 -8.70 -3.32
CA PRO A 456 6.95 -9.47 -4.46
C PRO A 456 7.70 -10.78 -4.70
N PHE A 457 8.98 -10.86 -4.31
CA PHE A 457 9.76 -12.09 -4.38
C PHE A 457 9.33 -13.17 -3.36
N ARG A 458 8.39 -12.83 -2.45
CA ARG A 458 7.69 -13.75 -1.54
C ARG A 458 6.29 -14.12 -2.04
N GLY A 459 5.82 -13.51 -3.13
CA GLY A 459 4.56 -13.83 -3.81
C GLY A 459 3.30 -13.23 -3.21
N GLY A 460 3.41 -12.44 -2.14
CA GLY A 460 2.28 -11.93 -1.38
C GLY A 460 1.97 -12.73 -0.11
N PRO A 461 1.02 -12.29 0.74
CA PRO A 461 0.71 -12.91 2.03
C PRO A 461 0.32 -14.38 1.93
N PHE A 462 -0.59 -14.73 1.03
CA PHE A 462 -1.13 -16.09 0.89
C PHE A 462 -0.10 -17.05 0.30
N ARG A 463 0.60 -16.60 -0.72
CA ARG A 463 1.70 -17.38 -1.30
C ARG A 463 2.83 -17.58 -0.30
N TYR A 464 3.10 -16.58 0.54
CA TYR A 464 4.11 -16.69 1.58
C TYR A 464 3.67 -17.61 2.73
N MET A 465 2.38 -17.63 3.10
CA MET A 465 1.84 -18.62 4.05
C MET A 465 2.01 -20.04 3.54
N ASP A 466 1.76 -20.29 2.25
CA ASP A 466 2.01 -21.59 1.63
C ASP A 466 3.49 -21.96 1.61
N THR A 467 4.40 -20.99 1.47
CA THR A 467 5.85 -21.21 1.52
C THR A 467 6.32 -21.59 2.93
N ILE A 468 5.76 -20.97 3.97
CA ILE A 468 6.02 -21.33 5.37
C ILE A 468 5.46 -22.72 5.67
N GLY A 469 4.32 -23.06 5.09
CA GLY A 469 3.47 -24.20 5.45
C GLY A 469 2.45 -23.83 6.53
N ILE A 470 1.17 -24.13 6.26
CA ILE A 470 0.06 -23.65 7.13
C ILE A 470 0.18 -24.23 8.56
N ALA A 471 0.56 -25.50 8.71
CA ALA A 471 0.75 -26.11 10.04
C ALA A 471 1.88 -25.43 10.84
N GLU A 472 3.00 -25.12 10.18
CA GLU A 472 4.13 -24.40 10.80
C GLU A 472 3.74 -22.97 11.15
N LEU A 473 2.98 -22.29 10.29
CA LEU A 473 2.47 -20.94 10.55
C LEU A 473 1.57 -20.92 11.81
N VAL A 474 0.63 -21.85 11.93
CA VAL A 474 -0.26 -21.98 13.09
C VAL A 474 0.58 -22.20 14.34
N LYS A 475 1.53 -23.14 14.34
CA LYS A 475 2.43 -23.39 15.47
C LYS A 475 3.17 -22.12 15.90
N ARG A 476 3.75 -21.37 14.95
CA ARG A 476 4.45 -20.10 15.29
C ARG A 476 3.54 -19.06 15.90
N LEU A 477 2.30 -18.98 15.44
CA LEU A 477 1.29 -18.09 16.02
C LEU A 477 0.93 -18.52 17.44
N GLU A 478 0.74 -19.82 17.69
CA GLU A 478 0.48 -20.38 19.02
C GLU A 478 1.65 -20.11 19.98
N ASP A 479 2.90 -20.40 19.56
CA ASP A 479 4.12 -20.14 20.35
C ASP A 479 4.25 -18.65 20.73
N LEU A 480 3.87 -17.72 19.83
CA LEU A 480 3.83 -16.30 20.12
C LEU A 480 2.64 -15.91 21.00
N ASN A 481 1.48 -16.55 20.81
CA ASN A 481 0.29 -16.26 21.63
C ASN A 481 0.46 -16.70 23.07
N ASP A 482 1.18 -17.78 23.34
CA ASP A 482 1.56 -18.23 24.69
C ASP A 482 2.45 -17.20 25.41
N ARG A 483 3.35 -16.55 24.65
CA ARG A 483 4.21 -15.47 25.18
C ARG A 483 3.49 -14.13 25.31
N PHE A 484 2.52 -13.88 24.45
CA PHE A 484 1.79 -12.60 24.33
C PHE A 484 0.29 -12.84 24.15
N PRO A 485 -0.45 -13.27 25.18
CA PRO A 485 -1.83 -13.72 25.08
C PRO A 485 -2.77 -12.72 24.39
N GLY A 486 -3.63 -13.23 23.50
CA GLY A 486 -4.65 -12.47 22.77
C GLY A 486 -4.13 -11.65 21.58
N ARG A 487 -2.82 -11.67 21.29
CA ARG A 487 -2.21 -10.87 20.20
C ARG A 487 -1.95 -11.68 18.94
N PHE A 488 -1.69 -12.97 19.10
CA PHE A 488 -1.29 -13.86 18.00
C PHE A 488 -2.21 -15.07 17.86
N GLU A 489 -3.40 -15.00 18.41
CA GLU A 489 -4.39 -16.09 18.31
C GLU A 489 -4.60 -16.48 16.84
N PRO A 490 -4.32 -17.75 16.45
CA PRO A 490 -4.46 -18.17 15.06
C PRO A 490 -5.89 -18.02 14.55
N ALA A 491 -6.05 -17.55 13.33
CA ALA A 491 -7.34 -17.52 12.66
C ALA A 491 -7.90 -18.95 12.52
N GLU A 492 -9.18 -19.16 12.80
CA GLU A 492 -9.82 -20.48 12.76
C GLU A 492 -9.66 -21.15 11.37
N VAL A 493 -9.72 -20.35 10.29
CA VAL A 493 -9.48 -20.84 8.93
C VAL A 493 -8.10 -21.47 8.79
N LEU A 494 -7.04 -20.87 9.36
CA LEU A 494 -5.69 -21.42 9.34
C LEU A 494 -5.58 -22.71 10.15
N VAL A 495 -6.18 -22.75 11.35
CA VAL A 495 -6.22 -23.96 12.18
C VAL A 495 -6.94 -25.08 11.45
N SER A 496 -8.04 -24.79 10.81
CA SER A 496 -8.83 -25.74 10.01
C SER A 496 -8.04 -26.25 8.80
N MET A 497 -7.39 -25.37 8.05
CA MET A 497 -6.52 -25.73 6.92
C MET A 497 -5.32 -26.58 7.36
N ALA A 498 -4.68 -26.22 8.48
CA ALA A 498 -3.56 -26.99 9.03
C ALA A 498 -3.96 -28.44 9.34
N ARG A 499 -5.13 -28.66 9.96
CA ARG A 499 -5.66 -30.00 10.27
C ARG A 499 -5.96 -30.83 9.02
N ARG A 500 -6.36 -30.17 7.91
CA ARG A 500 -6.67 -30.85 6.64
C ARG A 500 -5.48 -30.95 5.69
N GLY A 501 -4.34 -30.35 6.03
CA GLY A 501 -3.16 -30.28 5.14
C GLY A 501 -3.41 -29.44 3.88
N GLU A 502 -4.29 -28.44 3.97
CA GLU A 502 -4.67 -27.58 2.84
C GLU A 502 -3.70 -26.42 2.63
N ARG A 503 -3.73 -25.87 1.42
CA ARG A 503 -2.96 -24.70 0.98
C ARG A 503 -3.90 -23.71 0.31
N PHE A 504 -3.49 -22.44 0.21
CA PHE A 504 -4.23 -21.41 -0.53
C PHE A 504 -4.14 -21.59 -2.04
N TYR A 505 -3.01 -22.12 -2.50
CA TYR A 505 -2.77 -22.42 -3.91
C TYR A 505 -2.43 -23.90 -4.09
N PRO A 506 -2.90 -24.52 -5.19
CA PRO A 506 -2.50 -25.88 -5.51
C PRO A 506 -0.97 -25.97 -5.71
N GLU A 507 -0.39 -27.12 -5.45
CA GLU A 507 0.99 -27.39 -5.80
C GLU A 507 1.18 -27.31 -7.30
N THR A 508 2.10 -26.45 -7.74
CA THR A 508 2.47 -26.29 -9.15
C THR A 508 3.76 -27.05 -9.46
#